data_b4018900e20433e3b88a2f1171db2d4e
#
_entry.id   b4018900e20433e3b88a2f1171db2d4e
#
_cell.length_a   1.000
_cell.length_b   1.000
_cell.length_c   1.000
_cell.angle_alpha   90.00
_cell.angle_beta   90.00
_cell.angle_gamma   90.00
#
_symmetry.space_group_name_H-M   'P 1'
#
loop_
_entity.id
_entity.type
_entity.pdbx_description
1 polymer ?
#
loop_
_entity_poly.entity_id
_entity_poly.type
_entity_poly.pdbx_seq_one_letter_code
_entity_poly.pdbx_strand_id
1 'polypeptide(L)'
;MVCIFTNRKEIFEVKNYTDIIIVGAGLSGVGAACHLERKNPEKSYVIFEAREELGGTWSLFKYPGIRSDSDMYTFGFSFKTWDNPKSFADAPNILKYLNEAANEYKIKDKIKYQTKVLKANFDTQNKLWSITVINKSGNEEIHYSQFLFSCTGYYNYDEGYTPNYNGLENFEGKIIHPQHWPENLDYKNKRVVVIGSGATAVTIVPEMADETSEITMLQRSPTYVGAFPNKDKYAELFKKYFPKKIAHKLIRFKNIFVQILFFQACKIWPNYMKKLLVKAAQKKLGDFPAKPHFEPNYNPWDQRFCVAPDGDLFRAIRKGKANVITDKIDSFNKKGIKLASGKNLDADIIISATGLKLLAFGGSKISIDGVAYNPSDAITYKGLMLSGLPNCIFFAGYTNASWTLKSDLTSEYASRLFKLMDKKNYSFFMPKVENQNMSISPLLNLNSGYIHRSSHLFPKQGSKLPWKLYQNYFFDYTMLRINKIRDKNLILN
;
A
#
# COMPACT_ATOMS: atom_id res chain seq x y z
N MET A 1 -26.20 2.63 24.39
CA MET A 1 -26.22 1.43 25.27
C MET A 1 -26.84 0.31 24.46
N VAL A 2 -26.07 -0.70 24.09
CA VAL A 2 -26.55 -1.81 23.25
C VAL A 2 -26.65 -3.06 24.12
N CYS A 3 -27.82 -3.64 24.17
CA CYS A 3 -28.04 -4.90 24.89
C CYS A 3 -27.80 -6.07 23.95
N ILE A 4 -26.86 -6.94 24.28
CA ILE A 4 -26.58 -8.15 23.51
C ILE A 4 -27.23 -9.32 24.22
N PHE A 5 -28.17 -9.98 23.52
CA PHE A 5 -28.85 -11.17 24.04
C PHE A 5 -27.92 -12.38 23.83
N THR A 6 -27.43 -12.95 24.91
CA THR A 6 -26.89 -14.30 24.92
C THR A 6 -28.00 -15.32 25.16
N ASN A 7 -27.83 -16.57 24.76
CA ASN A 7 -28.82 -17.66 24.94
C ASN A 7 -29.20 -17.99 26.44
N ARG A 8 -28.63 -17.27 27.37
CA ARG A 8 -28.99 -17.28 28.78
C ARG A 8 -29.29 -15.84 29.19
N LYS A 9 -30.52 -15.50 29.37
CA LYS A 9 -31.19 -14.34 30.00
C LYS A 9 -30.35 -13.27 30.76
N GLU A 10 -29.09 -13.10 30.52
CA GLU A 10 -28.26 -12.02 31.08
C GLU A 10 -28.03 -10.95 30.03
N ILE A 11 -28.59 -9.78 30.29
CA ILE A 11 -28.37 -8.58 29.50
C ILE A 11 -27.01 -8.02 29.94
N PHE A 12 -25.97 -8.21 29.15
CA PHE A 12 -24.69 -7.51 29.36
C PHE A 12 -24.76 -6.15 28.69
N GLU A 13 -24.70 -5.10 29.49
CA GLU A 13 -24.43 -3.76 29.01
C GLU A 13 -22.94 -3.67 28.63
N VAL A 14 -22.64 -3.82 27.32
CA VAL A 14 -21.25 -3.70 26.84
C VAL A 14 -20.93 -2.22 26.65
N LYS A 15 -20.14 -1.69 27.55
CA LYS A 15 -19.56 -0.35 27.42
C LYS A 15 -18.57 -0.34 26.25
N ASN A 16 -18.53 0.73 25.44
CA ASN A 16 -17.65 0.88 24.28
C ASN A 16 -17.91 -0.12 23.13
N TYR A 17 -19.18 -0.40 22.83
CA TYR A 17 -19.55 -1.23 21.68
C TYR A 17 -19.82 -0.38 20.42
N THR A 18 -19.40 -0.90 19.27
CA THR A 18 -19.81 -0.44 17.92
C THR A 18 -19.96 -1.66 17.02
N ASP A 19 -20.78 -1.58 15.95
CA ASP A 19 -20.93 -2.72 15.03
C ASP A 19 -19.61 -3.08 14.34
N ILE A 20 -18.80 -2.07 14.01
CA ILE A 20 -17.55 -2.26 13.25
C ILE A 20 -16.43 -1.45 13.91
N ILE A 21 -15.28 -2.09 14.11
CA ILE A 21 -14.03 -1.40 14.41
C ILE A 21 -13.14 -1.42 13.16
N ILE A 22 -12.69 -0.24 12.72
CA ILE A 22 -11.76 -0.06 11.61
C ILE A 22 -10.39 0.27 12.20
N VAL A 23 -9.36 -0.49 11.85
CA VAL A 23 -7.99 -0.27 12.33
C VAL A 23 -7.17 0.39 11.23
N GLY A 24 -6.81 1.66 11.46
CA GLY A 24 -6.04 2.51 10.55
C GLY A 24 -6.91 3.50 9.76
N ALA A 25 -6.53 4.80 9.81
CA ALA A 25 -7.14 5.89 9.05
C ALA A 25 -6.32 6.27 7.80
N GLY A 26 -5.64 5.31 7.19
CA GLY A 26 -5.03 5.45 5.89
C GLY A 26 -6.06 5.41 4.76
N LEU A 27 -5.58 5.33 3.51
CA LEU A 27 -6.42 5.29 2.31
C LEU A 27 -7.54 4.23 2.39
N SER A 28 -7.22 3.02 2.88
CA SER A 28 -8.19 1.92 2.99
C SER A 28 -9.24 2.19 4.05
N GLY A 29 -8.84 2.67 5.24
CA GLY A 29 -9.79 2.92 6.35
C GLY A 29 -10.73 4.09 6.05
N VAL A 30 -10.20 5.20 5.52
CA VAL A 30 -11.02 6.33 5.04
C VAL A 30 -11.99 5.88 3.95
N GLY A 31 -11.50 5.11 2.97
CA GLY A 31 -12.36 4.57 1.90
C GLY A 31 -13.44 3.63 2.42
N ALA A 32 -13.11 2.71 3.35
CA ALA A 32 -14.05 1.79 3.95
C ALA A 32 -15.15 2.53 4.74
N ALA A 33 -14.77 3.52 5.55
CA ALA A 33 -15.72 4.34 6.29
C ALA A 33 -16.66 5.13 5.36
N CYS A 34 -16.13 5.76 4.30
CA CYS A 34 -16.97 6.43 3.29
C CYS A 34 -17.93 5.45 2.59
N HIS A 35 -17.52 4.20 2.35
CA HIS A 35 -18.42 3.19 1.81
C HIS A 35 -19.51 2.79 2.81
N LEU A 36 -19.22 2.70 4.11
CA LEU A 36 -20.20 2.43 5.15
C LEU A 36 -21.25 3.56 5.21
N GLU A 37 -20.82 4.82 5.29
CA GLU A 37 -21.75 5.97 5.26
C GLU A 37 -22.69 5.96 4.05
N ARG A 38 -22.19 5.52 2.90
CA ARG A 38 -22.96 5.49 1.64
C ARG A 38 -23.89 4.29 1.51
N LYS A 39 -23.57 3.16 2.11
CA LYS A 39 -24.23 1.87 1.78
C LYS A 39 -24.82 1.15 2.98
N ASN A 40 -24.31 1.43 4.17
CA ASN A 40 -24.71 0.84 5.44
C ASN A 40 -24.72 1.90 6.54
N PRO A 41 -25.45 3.04 6.35
CA PRO A 41 -25.44 4.16 7.32
C PRO A 41 -26.02 3.78 8.68
N GLU A 42 -26.76 2.67 8.76
CA GLU A 42 -27.31 2.11 9.99
C GLU A 42 -26.26 1.43 10.88
N LYS A 43 -25.08 1.08 10.34
CA LYS A 43 -24.02 0.43 11.12
C LYS A 43 -23.18 1.48 11.84
N SER A 44 -23.10 1.34 13.15
CA SER A 44 -22.17 2.14 13.96
C SER A 44 -20.72 1.68 13.76
N TYR A 45 -19.78 2.62 13.75
CA TYR A 45 -18.36 2.28 13.68
C TYR A 45 -17.46 3.32 14.32
N VAL A 46 -16.24 2.90 14.65
CA VAL A 46 -15.13 3.73 15.10
C VAL A 46 -13.86 3.37 14.31
N ILE A 47 -13.02 4.37 14.05
CA ILE A 47 -11.71 4.17 13.42
C ILE A 47 -10.63 4.44 14.46
N PHE A 48 -9.74 3.47 14.70
CA PHE A 48 -8.56 3.65 15.54
C PHE A 48 -7.35 3.94 14.65
N GLU A 49 -6.73 5.10 14.86
CA GLU A 49 -5.50 5.52 14.19
C GLU A 49 -4.40 5.73 15.22
N ALA A 50 -3.28 5.03 15.03
CA ALA A 50 -2.15 5.09 15.96
C ALA A 50 -1.43 6.45 15.94
N ARG A 51 -1.53 7.18 14.83
CA ARG A 51 -0.88 8.47 14.62
C ARG A 51 -1.82 9.63 14.95
N GLU A 52 -1.30 10.84 14.90
CA GLU A 52 -2.04 12.08 15.19
C GLU A 52 -2.91 12.60 14.05
N GLU A 53 -2.72 12.05 12.84
CA GLU A 53 -3.42 12.46 11.63
C GLU A 53 -3.80 11.29 10.74
N LEU A 54 -4.84 11.47 9.92
CA LEU A 54 -5.19 10.52 8.89
C LEU A 54 -4.20 10.58 7.71
N GLY A 55 -4.19 9.53 6.88
CA GLY A 55 -3.39 9.50 5.65
C GLY A 55 -2.48 8.29 5.53
N GLY A 56 -2.14 7.66 6.65
CA GLY A 56 -1.31 6.44 6.66
C GLY A 56 0.06 6.70 6.02
N THR A 57 0.42 5.93 4.99
CA THR A 57 1.67 6.08 4.23
C THR A 57 1.93 7.51 3.76
N TRP A 58 0.89 8.24 3.35
CA TRP A 58 1.01 9.60 2.78
C TRP A 58 1.27 10.67 3.83
N SER A 59 0.91 10.44 5.06
CA SER A 59 1.27 11.31 6.18
C SER A 59 2.58 10.87 6.87
N LEU A 60 2.98 9.59 6.72
CA LEU A 60 4.21 9.06 7.30
C LEU A 60 5.46 9.60 6.59
N PHE A 61 5.52 9.44 5.28
CA PHE A 61 6.70 9.82 4.50
C PHE A 61 6.72 11.31 4.22
N LYS A 62 7.85 11.95 4.55
CA LYS A 62 8.09 13.40 4.42
C LYS A 62 9.25 13.73 3.48
N TYR A 63 9.88 12.74 2.84
CA TYR A 63 11.02 12.98 1.96
C TYR A 63 10.63 13.79 0.71
N PRO A 64 11.56 14.58 0.14
CA PRO A 64 11.30 15.42 -1.03
C PRO A 64 10.69 14.64 -2.20
N GLY A 65 9.68 15.23 -2.82
CA GLY A 65 9.03 14.68 -4.01
C GLY A 65 8.15 13.47 -3.78
N ILE A 66 7.89 13.05 -2.52
CA ILE A 66 6.99 11.92 -2.21
C ILE A 66 5.70 12.02 -2.99
N ARG A 67 5.41 11.01 -3.82
CA ARG A 67 4.26 10.96 -4.73
C ARG A 67 3.79 9.54 -4.99
N SER A 68 2.58 9.42 -5.53
CA SER A 68 2.05 8.15 -6.03
C SER A 68 2.68 7.80 -7.38
N ASP A 69 3.04 6.53 -7.54
CA ASP A 69 3.40 5.91 -8.82
C ASP A 69 2.17 5.36 -9.59
N SER A 70 0.98 5.57 -9.04
CA SER A 70 -0.31 5.30 -9.69
C SER A 70 -1.03 6.61 -10.02
N ASP A 71 -1.72 6.63 -11.17
CA ASP A 71 -2.54 7.79 -11.53
C ASP A 71 -3.74 7.94 -10.59
N MET A 72 -4.14 9.19 -10.32
CA MET A 72 -5.19 9.50 -9.36
C MET A 72 -6.60 9.11 -9.80
N TYR A 73 -6.83 8.84 -11.08
CA TYR A 73 -8.13 8.34 -11.55
C TYR A 73 -8.35 6.89 -11.12
N THR A 74 -7.28 6.12 -10.98
CA THR A 74 -7.31 4.74 -10.46
C THR A 74 -6.98 4.68 -8.99
N PHE A 75 -6.11 5.58 -8.49
CA PHE A 75 -5.71 5.66 -7.10
C PHE A 75 -6.75 6.35 -6.20
N GLY A 76 -7.52 7.32 -6.73
CA GLY A 76 -8.65 7.92 -6.04
C GLY A 76 -9.80 6.92 -5.84
N PHE A 77 -10.74 7.27 -4.96
CA PHE A 77 -11.94 6.48 -4.71
C PHE A 77 -12.88 6.47 -5.91
N SER A 78 -13.61 5.39 -6.11
CA SER A 78 -14.58 5.26 -7.20
C SER A 78 -15.76 6.26 -7.10
N PHE A 79 -15.99 6.78 -5.91
CA PHE A 79 -17.10 7.67 -5.60
C PHE A 79 -16.72 9.16 -5.55
N LYS A 80 -15.42 9.48 -5.51
CA LYS A 80 -14.92 10.87 -5.45
C LYS A 80 -14.03 11.17 -6.64
N THR A 81 -14.35 12.23 -7.39
CA THR A 81 -13.61 12.65 -8.58
C THR A 81 -12.25 13.25 -8.23
N TRP A 82 -11.29 13.09 -9.14
CA TRP A 82 -10.02 13.80 -9.10
C TRP A 82 -10.05 15.01 -10.02
N ASP A 83 -9.84 16.19 -9.47
CA ASP A 83 -10.01 17.45 -10.19
C ASP A 83 -8.70 18.15 -10.58
N ASN A 84 -7.58 17.76 -9.97
CA ASN A 84 -6.29 18.31 -10.31
C ASN A 84 -5.88 17.90 -11.74
N PRO A 85 -5.22 18.77 -12.53
CA PRO A 85 -4.77 18.46 -13.88
C PRO A 85 -3.62 17.42 -13.91
N LYS A 86 -2.84 17.28 -12.82
CA LYS A 86 -1.80 16.27 -12.71
C LYS A 86 -2.38 14.92 -12.41
N SER A 87 -2.01 13.90 -13.19
CA SER A 87 -2.44 12.52 -12.99
C SER A 87 -1.72 11.84 -11.82
N PHE A 88 -0.43 12.14 -11.64
CA PHE A 88 0.37 11.63 -10.51
C PHE A 88 0.45 12.69 -9.44
N ALA A 89 -0.12 12.41 -8.27
CA ALA A 89 -0.19 13.36 -7.17
C ALA A 89 0.95 13.14 -6.17
N ASP A 90 1.44 14.25 -5.63
CA ASP A 90 2.30 14.29 -4.46
C ASP A 90 1.51 14.03 -3.17
N ALA A 91 2.22 13.74 -2.07
CA ALA A 91 1.59 13.44 -0.80
C ALA A 91 0.68 14.56 -0.26
N PRO A 92 1.03 15.86 -0.32
CA PRO A 92 0.14 16.93 0.10
C PRO A 92 -1.22 16.93 -0.63
N ASN A 93 -1.22 16.74 -1.96
CA ASN A 93 -2.45 16.66 -2.75
C ASN A 93 -3.25 15.39 -2.44
N ILE A 94 -2.59 14.25 -2.16
CA ILE A 94 -3.27 13.03 -1.73
C ILE A 94 -3.90 13.22 -0.35
N LEU A 95 -3.18 13.81 0.61
CA LEU A 95 -3.70 14.11 1.94
C LEU A 95 -4.89 15.07 1.89
N LYS A 96 -4.80 16.10 1.05
CA LYS A 96 -5.92 17.02 0.79
C LYS A 96 -7.14 16.25 0.29
N TYR A 97 -6.97 15.39 -0.71
CA TYR A 97 -8.03 14.56 -1.27
C TYR A 97 -8.68 13.63 -0.24
N LEU A 98 -7.87 12.98 0.64
CA LEU A 98 -8.36 12.14 1.72
C LEU A 98 -9.13 12.94 2.77
N ASN A 99 -8.61 14.10 3.17
CA ASN A 99 -9.27 15.02 4.10
C ASN A 99 -10.60 15.54 3.56
N GLU A 100 -10.67 15.87 2.27
CA GLU A 100 -11.91 16.26 1.62
C GLU A 100 -12.93 15.12 1.61
N ALA A 101 -12.51 13.87 1.33
CA ALA A 101 -13.38 12.71 1.41
C ALA A 101 -13.89 12.49 2.85
N ALA A 102 -13.01 12.58 3.84
CA ALA A 102 -13.37 12.43 5.24
C ALA A 102 -14.37 13.50 5.74
N ASN A 103 -14.23 14.74 5.24
CA ASN A 103 -15.18 15.83 5.55
C ASN A 103 -16.52 15.62 4.84
N GLU A 104 -16.51 15.29 3.55
CA GLU A 104 -17.71 15.10 2.71
C GLU A 104 -18.64 14.03 3.30
N TYR A 105 -18.05 12.95 3.82
CA TYR A 105 -18.78 11.83 4.44
C TYR A 105 -18.85 11.92 5.97
N LYS A 106 -18.42 13.03 6.59
CA LYS A 106 -18.50 13.28 8.04
C LYS A 106 -17.89 12.16 8.91
N ILE A 107 -16.76 11.57 8.44
CA ILE A 107 -16.14 10.47 9.17
C ILE A 107 -15.09 10.93 10.19
N LYS A 108 -14.68 12.21 10.19
CA LYS A 108 -13.60 12.71 11.05
C LYS A 108 -13.88 12.52 12.52
N ASP A 109 -15.12 12.77 12.96
CA ASP A 109 -15.52 12.64 14.37
C ASP A 109 -15.56 11.18 14.84
N LYS A 110 -15.50 10.24 13.91
CA LYS A 110 -15.44 8.80 14.18
C LYS A 110 -14.00 8.26 14.25
N ILE A 111 -12.98 9.12 14.01
CA ILE A 111 -11.58 8.73 14.10
C ILE A 111 -11.04 9.06 15.49
N LYS A 112 -10.59 8.05 16.20
CA LYS A 112 -9.80 8.19 17.43
C LYS A 112 -8.32 8.13 17.08
N TYR A 113 -7.71 9.31 17.04
CA TYR A 113 -6.27 9.46 16.80
C TYR A 113 -5.44 9.08 18.02
N GLN A 114 -4.14 8.83 17.82
CA GLN A 114 -3.19 8.43 18.86
C GLN A 114 -3.73 7.26 19.70
N THR A 115 -4.41 6.35 19.02
CA THR A 115 -5.04 5.17 19.59
C THR A 115 -4.57 3.93 18.83
N LYS A 116 -3.56 3.23 19.41
CA LYS A 116 -2.93 2.06 18.80
C LYS A 116 -3.62 0.78 19.25
N VAL A 117 -4.04 -0.05 18.31
CA VAL A 117 -4.57 -1.39 18.61
C VAL A 117 -3.41 -2.32 18.94
N LEU A 118 -3.46 -2.94 20.12
CA LEU A 118 -2.46 -3.86 20.63
C LEU A 118 -2.86 -5.32 20.42
N LYS A 119 -4.13 -5.65 20.71
CA LYS A 119 -4.66 -7.01 20.69
C LYS A 119 -6.09 -6.99 20.14
N ALA A 120 -6.46 -8.06 19.44
CA ALA A 120 -7.82 -8.32 19.01
C ALA A 120 -8.14 -9.79 19.27
N ASN A 121 -9.13 -10.07 20.13
CA ASN A 121 -9.57 -11.43 20.43
C ASN A 121 -11.01 -11.60 19.99
N PHE A 122 -11.29 -12.64 19.22
CA PHE A 122 -12.66 -13.01 18.85
C PHE A 122 -13.19 -14.06 19.83
N ASP A 123 -14.33 -13.78 20.44
CA ASP A 123 -15.09 -14.70 21.28
C ASP A 123 -16.13 -15.42 20.40
N THR A 124 -15.96 -16.74 20.21
CA THR A 124 -16.85 -17.52 19.34
C THR A 124 -18.22 -17.76 19.95
N GLN A 125 -18.36 -17.76 21.28
CA GLN A 125 -19.61 -17.94 21.98
C GLN A 125 -20.50 -16.69 21.83
N ASN A 126 -19.92 -15.51 22.05
CA ASN A 126 -20.62 -14.23 21.96
C ASN A 126 -20.59 -13.65 20.54
N LYS A 127 -19.77 -14.19 19.64
CA LYS A 127 -19.55 -13.73 18.26
C LYS A 127 -19.07 -12.27 18.19
N LEU A 128 -18.21 -11.89 19.11
CA LEU A 128 -17.72 -10.53 19.31
C LEU A 128 -16.19 -10.47 19.32
N TRP A 129 -15.69 -9.39 18.77
CA TRP A 129 -14.32 -8.95 18.95
C TRP A 129 -14.17 -8.13 20.23
N SER A 130 -13.19 -8.42 21.06
CA SER A 130 -12.65 -7.55 22.10
C SER A 130 -11.30 -6.97 21.62
N ILE A 131 -11.23 -5.65 21.50
CA ILE A 131 -10.09 -4.93 20.94
C ILE A 131 -9.44 -4.11 22.04
N THR A 132 -8.21 -4.49 22.41
CA THR A 132 -7.41 -3.72 23.37
C THR A 132 -6.63 -2.65 22.62
N VAL A 133 -6.83 -1.40 23.00
CA VAL A 133 -6.12 -0.24 22.46
C VAL A 133 -5.31 0.45 23.55
N ILE A 134 -4.24 1.13 23.17
CA ILE A 134 -3.57 2.10 24.02
C ILE A 134 -3.85 3.50 23.48
N ASN A 135 -4.36 4.38 24.33
CA ASN A 135 -4.73 5.74 23.96
C ASN A 135 -3.56 6.73 24.12
N LYS A 136 -3.79 8.01 23.76
CA LYS A 136 -2.82 9.10 23.87
C LYS A 136 -2.20 9.24 25.27
N SER A 137 -2.95 8.94 26.32
CA SER A 137 -2.52 9.06 27.73
C SER A 137 -1.75 7.82 28.22
N GLY A 138 -1.54 6.82 27.37
CA GLY A 138 -0.87 5.57 27.71
C GLY A 138 -1.79 4.56 28.43
N ASN A 139 -3.09 4.84 28.54
CA ASN A 139 -4.05 3.94 29.17
C ASN A 139 -4.53 2.88 28.20
N GLU A 140 -4.63 1.62 28.66
CA GLU A 140 -5.28 0.57 27.92
C GLU A 140 -6.80 0.64 28.09
N GLU A 141 -7.51 0.51 26.98
CA GLU A 141 -8.97 0.46 26.93
C GLU A 141 -9.41 -0.75 26.10
N ILE A 142 -10.56 -1.33 26.47
CA ILE A 142 -11.16 -2.43 25.71
C ILE A 142 -12.42 -1.91 25.00
N HIS A 143 -12.49 -2.14 23.70
CA HIS A 143 -13.63 -1.86 22.85
C HIS A 143 -14.16 -3.16 22.26
N TYR A 144 -15.47 -3.19 21.98
CA TYR A 144 -16.13 -4.38 21.45
C TYR A 144 -16.80 -4.08 20.12
N SER A 145 -16.75 -5.08 19.22
CA SER A 145 -17.47 -4.97 17.93
C SER A 145 -17.85 -6.34 17.40
N GLN A 146 -18.89 -6.36 16.57
CA GLN A 146 -19.25 -7.57 15.82
C GLN A 146 -18.27 -7.85 14.69
N PHE A 147 -17.78 -6.79 14.01
CA PHE A 147 -16.90 -6.89 12.85
C PHE A 147 -15.61 -6.10 13.04
N LEU A 148 -14.53 -6.64 12.49
CA LEU A 148 -13.22 -6.01 12.46
C LEU A 148 -12.78 -5.74 11.01
N PHE A 149 -12.40 -4.50 10.70
CA PHE A 149 -11.78 -4.11 9.44
C PHE A 149 -10.30 -3.83 9.68
N SER A 150 -9.43 -4.68 9.14
CA SER A 150 -7.98 -4.47 9.17
C SER A 150 -7.54 -3.61 7.98
N CYS A 151 -7.40 -2.30 8.20
CA CYS A 151 -6.96 -1.30 7.23
C CYS A 151 -5.55 -0.78 7.54
N THR A 152 -4.73 -1.58 8.21
CA THR A 152 -3.41 -1.22 8.76
C THR A 152 -2.33 -1.04 7.69
N GLY A 153 -2.60 -1.37 6.43
CA GLY A 153 -1.55 -1.49 5.42
C GLY A 153 -0.61 -2.67 5.70
N TYR A 154 0.62 -2.58 5.20
CA TYR A 154 1.60 -3.66 5.35
C TYR A 154 3.02 -3.17 5.64
N TYR A 155 3.23 -1.88 5.88
CA TYR A 155 4.53 -1.33 6.28
C TYR A 155 4.66 -1.25 7.80
N ASN A 156 5.85 -1.58 8.29
CA ASN A 156 6.23 -1.21 9.65
C ASN A 156 6.50 0.30 9.68
N TYR A 157 5.78 1.04 10.51
CA TYR A 157 5.91 2.49 10.62
C TYR A 157 7.00 2.91 11.60
N ASP A 158 7.43 2.00 12.47
CA ASP A 158 8.42 2.30 13.50
C ASP A 158 9.84 2.28 12.92
N GLU A 159 10.11 1.43 11.90
CA GLU A 159 11.45 1.32 11.31
C GLU A 159 11.44 0.91 9.83
N GLY A 160 12.41 1.47 9.09
CA GLY A 160 12.75 1.05 7.74
C GLY A 160 13.80 -0.09 7.74
N TYR A 161 14.26 -0.45 6.56
CA TYR A 161 15.30 -1.45 6.39
C TYR A 161 16.59 -0.82 5.85
N THR A 162 17.64 -0.89 6.65
CA THR A 162 19.01 -0.58 6.23
C THR A 162 19.85 -1.85 6.36
N PRO A 163 20.55 -2.31 5.30
CA PRO A 163 21.49 -3.42 5.41
C PRO A 163 22.65 -3.09 6.33
N ASN A 164 23.26 -4.12 6.93
CA ASN A 164 24.54 -3.95 7.57
C ASN A 164 25.62 -3.77 6.49
N TYR A 165 26.27 -2.63 6.52
CA TYR A 165 27.39 -2.31 5.67
C TYR A 165 28.69 -2.26 6.47
N ASN A 166 29.76 -2.82 5.93
CA ASN A 166 31.08 -2.77 6.58
C ASN A 166 31.54 -1.32 6.72
N GLY A 167 31.94 -0.91 7.91
CA GLY A 167 32.46 0.41 8.19
C GLY A 167 31.45 1.55 8.18
N LEU A 168 30.15 1.23 8.26
CA LEU A 168 29.06 2.23 8.29
C LEU A 168 29.29 3.27 9.40
N GLU A 169 29.78 2.82 10.53
CA GLU A 169 30.13 3.61 11.72
C GLU A 169 31.29 4.59 11.51
N ASN A 170 32.12 4.38 10.46
CA ASN A 170 33.24 5.25 10.15
C ASN A 170 32.84 6.49 9.36
N PHE A 171 31.66 6.52 8.76
CA PHE A 171 31.23 7.64 7.96
C PHE A 171 30.92 8.86 8.83
N GLU A 172 31.62 9.98 8.56
CA GLU A 172 31.51 11.22 9.34
C GLU A 172 30.35 12.13 8.89
N GLY A 173 29.70 11.83 7.76
CA GLY A 173 28.52 12.56 7.26
C GLY A 173 27.20 12.08 7.87
N LYS A 174 26.10 12.53 7.29
CA LYS A 174 24.75 12.15 7.72
C LYS A 174 24.23 10.94 6.98
N ILE A 175 23.70 9.94 7.70
CA ILE A 175 22.99 8.80 7.12
C ILE A 175 21.51 8.93 7.47
N ILE A 176 20.64 8.88 6.43
CA ILE A 176 19.21 9.12 6.60
C ILE A 176 18.43 7.97 5.94
N HIS A 177 17.46 7.41 6.66
CA HIS A 177 16.45 6.55 6.05
C HIS A 177 15.24 7.39 5.67
N PRO A 178 14.70 7.31 4.43
CA PRO A 178 13.59 8.16 3.96
C PRO A 178 12.31 8.08 4.80
N GLN A 179 12.11 7.00 5.54
CA GLN A 179 10.97 6.85 6.45
C GLN A 179 11.02 7.82 7.64
N HIS A 180 12.22 8.20 8.05
CA HIS A 180 12.47 9.12 9.16
C HIS A 180 13.22 10.37 8.65
N TRP A 181 12.58 11.05 7.70
CA TRP A 181 13.16 12.23 7.07
C TRP A 181 13.22 13.38 8.08
N PRO A 182 14.39 13.97 8.34
CA PRO A 182 14.52 15.13 9.23
C PRO A 182 13.84 16.36 8.61
N GLU A 183 13.00 17.06 9.37
CA GLU A 183 12.24 18.22 8.86
C GLU A 183 13.15 19.34 8.35
N ASN A 184 14.30 19.56 9.02
CA ASN A 184 15.23 20.65 8.72
C ASN A 184 16.55 20.12 8.14
N LEU A 185 16.49 19.13 7.23
CA LEU A 185 17.68 18.63 6.57
C LEU A 185 18.21 19.65 5.56
N ASP A 186 19.35 20.27 5.88
CA ASP A 186 20.08 21.09 4.90
C ASP A 186 20.92 20.19 3.98
N TYR A 187 20.49 20.08 2.73
CA TYR A 187 21.20 19.38 1.66
C TYR A 187 21.65 20.31 0.53
N LYS A 188 21.42 21.63 0.65
CA LYS A 188 21.82 22.62 -0.33
C LYS A 188 23.34 22.64 -0.49
N ASN A 189 23.80 22.57 -1.75
CA ASN A 189 25.21 22.52 -2.10
C ASN A 189 25.98 21.36 -1.46
N LYS A 190 25.30 20.26 -1.06
CA LYS A 190 25.94 19.04 -0.51
C LYS A 190 26.06 17.96 -1.59
N ARG A 191 27.06 17.10 -1.42
CA ARG A 191 27.19 15.85 -2.19
C ARG A 191 26.30 14.80 -1.55
N VAL A 192 25.33 14.30 -2.31
CA VAL A 192 24.33 13.34 -1.83
C VAL A 192 24.45 12.03 -2.58
N VAL A 193 24.51 10.91 -1.85
CA VAL A 193 24.42 9.57 -2.42
C VAL A 193 23.12 8.92 -1.94
N VAL A 194 22.25 8.53 -2.88
CA VAL A 194 21.00 7.82 -2.64
C VAL A 194 21.21 6.34 -2.95
N ILE A 195 21.23 5.48 -1.94
CA ILE A 195 21.41 4.04 -2.09
C ILE A 195 20.05 3.39 -2.38
N GLY A 196 19.88 2.87 -3.59
CA GLY A 196 18.67 2.18 -4.01
C GLY A 196 18.27 2.53 -5.44
N SER A 197 17.36 1.72 -6.00
CA SER A 197 16.79 1.91 -7.35
C SER A 197 15.25 1.84 -7.37
N GLY A 198 14.62 1.74 -6.19
CA GLY A 198 13.17 1.65 -6.06
C GLY A 198 12.47 3.01 -6.17
N ALA A 199 11.14 3.01 -6.01
CA ALA A 199 10.30 4.21 -6.13
C ALA A 199 10.80 5.40 -5.32
N THR A 200 11.33 5.15 -4.11
CA THR A 200 11.88 6.20 -3.23
C THR A 200 13.09 6.89 -3.87
N ALA A 201 14.08 6.14 -4.36
CA ALA A 201 15.26 6.71 -5.01
C ALA A 201 14.89 7.43 -6.31
N VAL A 202 14.02 6.82 -7.14
CA VAL A 202 13.49 7.40 -8.39
C VAL A 202 12.78 8.73 -8.15
N THR A 203 12.23 8.92 -6.95
CA THR A 203 11.52 10.16 -6.55
C THR A 203 12.47 11.20 -5.96
N ILE A 204 13.33 10.81 -5.01
CA ILE A 204 14.22 11.73 -4.29
C ILE A 204 15.26 12.35 -5.23
N VAL A 205 15.87 11.54 -6.11
CA VAL A 205 16.98 11.99 -6.95
C VAL A 205 16.61 13.19 -7.83
N PRO A 206 15.55 13.16 -8.65
CA PRO A 206 15.20 14.31 -9.47
C PRO A 206 14.74 15.53 -8.66
N GLU A 207 14.15 15.32 -7.50
CA GLU A 207 13.63 16.42 -6.66
C GLU A 207 14.74 17.22 -5.99
N MET A 208 15.82 16.53 -5.56
CA MET A 208 16.95 17.18 -4.90
C MET A 208 18.03 17.68 -5.89
N ALA A 209 17.97 17.28 -7.17
CA ALA A 209 19.03 17.49 -8.14
C ALA A 209 19.35 18.97 -8.44
N ASP A 210 18.40 19.87 -8.27
CA ASP A 210 18.61 21.30 -8.53
C ASP A 210 19.22 22.05 -7.34
N GLU A 211 19.19 21.49 -6.14
CA GLU A 211 19.66 22.14 -4.92
C GLU A 211 20.98 21.55 -4.40
N THR A 212 21.29 20.30 -4.74
CA THR A 212 22.55 19.64 -4.33
C THR A 212 23.71 20.06 -5.21
N SER A 213 24.94 20.04 -4.70
CA SER A 213 26.15 20.22 -5.54
C SER A 213 26.36 19.02 -6.46
N GLU A 214 26.06 17.84 -5.98
CA GLU A 214 26.09 16.58 -6.71
C GLU A 214 25.08 15.60 -6.07
N ILE A 215 24.32 14.88 -6.89
CA ILE A 215 23.48 13.78 -6.41
C ILE A 215 23.72 12.53 -7.26
N THR A 216 24.04 11.42 -6.60
CA THR A 216 24.30 10.14 -7.24
C THR A 216 23.32 9.08 -6.74
N MET A 217 22.59 8.47 -7.67
CA MET A 217 21.81 7.25 -7.41
C MET A 217 22.73 6.05 -7.49
N LEU A 218 23.07 5.46 -6.34
CA LEU A 218 23.86 4.23 -6.25
C LEU A 218 22.96 3.02 -6.15
N GLN A 219 23.05 2.12 -7.12
CA GLN A 219 22.23 0.92 -7.18
C GLN A 219 23.06 -0.35 -7.38
N ARG A 220 22.72 -1.41 -6.65
CA ARG A 220 23.31 -2.74 -6.85
C ARG A 220 22.82 -3.41 -8.15
N SER A 221 21.54 -3.20 -8.44
CA SER A 221 20.88 -3.70 -9.65
C SER A 221 19.83 -2.68 -10.10
N PRO A 222 19.68 -2.48 -11.41
CA PRO A 222 18.72 -1.53 -11.96
C PRO A 222 17.27 -2.00 -11.76
N THR A 223 16.36 -1.04 -11.91
CA THR A 223 14.90 -1.23 -11.89
C THR A 223 14.32 -0.71 -13.21
N TYR A 224 13.19 -1.28 -13.64
CA TYR A 224 12.42 -0.70 -14.75
C TYR A 224 11.77 0.60 -14.31
N VAL A 225 12.05 1.67 -15.04
CA VAL A 225 11.47 2.99 -14.81
C VAL A 225 10.75 3.45 -16.07
N GLY A 226 9.46 3.73 -15.97
CA GLY A 226 8.63 4.25 -17.05
C GLY A 226 8.44 5.75 -16.96
N ALA A 227 8.66 6.45 -18.06
CA ALA A 227 8.34 7.86 -18.17
C ALA A 227 6.92 8.04 -18.72
N PHE A 228 5.99 8.40 -17.86
CA PHE A 228 4.59 8.65 -18.23
C PHE A 228 4.24 10.14 -18.11
N PRO A 229 3.42 10.68 -19.03
CA PRO A 229 3.01 12.08 -18.96
C PRO A 229 2.16 12.32 -17.70
N ASN A 230 2.45 13.40 -16.98
CA ASN A 230 1.68 13.78 -15.79
C ASN A 230 0.33 14.42 -16.15
N LYS A 231 0.20 14.95 -17.38
CA LYS A 231 -1.08 15.42 -17.94
C LYS A 231 -1.61 14.38 -18.93
N ASP A 232 -2.78 13.85 -18.65
CA ASP A 232 -3.45 12.87 -19.51
C ASP A 232 -4.34 13.60 -20.53
N LYS A 233 -3.90 13.67 -21.77
CA LYS A 233 -4.63 14.33 -22.88
C LYS A 233 -6.03 13.74 -23.10
N TYR A 234 -6.22 12.46 -22.91
CA TYR A 234 -7.53 11.83 -23.01
C TYR A 234 -8.45 12.21 -21.85
N ALA A 235 -7.85 12.37 -20.64
CA ALA A 235 -8.61 12.86 -19.50
C ALA A 235 -9.09 14.30 -19.73
N GLU A 236 -8.25 15.18 -20.29
CA GLU A 236 -8.64 16.55 -20.67
C GLU A 236 -9.78 16.53 -21.71
N LEU A 237 -9.67 15.66 -22.73
CA LEU A 237 -10.71 15.50 -23.73
C LEU A 237 -12.04 15.04 -23.14
N PHE A 238 -12.03 13.99 -22.30
CA PHE A 238 -13.25 13.53 -21.66
C PHE A 238 -13.87 14.56 -20.72
N LYS A 239 -13.04 15.31 -19.96
CA LYS A 239 -13.54 16.41 -19.11
C LYS A 239 -14.17 17.55 -19.92
N LYS A 240 -13.74 17.76 -21.16
CA LYS A 240 -14.29 18.79 -22.04
C LYS A 240 -15.69 18.42 -22.58
N TYR A 241 -15.89 17.15 -22.92
CA TYR A 241 -17.11 16.72 -23.63
C TYR A 241 -18.15 16.00 -22.75
N PHE A 242 -17.79 15.57 -21.54
CA PHE A 242 -18.71 14.82 -20.67
C PHE A 242 -18.87 15.49 -19.30
N PRO A 243 -20.04 15.38 -18.67
CA PRO A 243 -20.24 15.78 -17.28
C PRO A 243 -19.19 15.13 -16.36
N LYS A 244 -18.73 15.88 -15.36
CA LYS A 244 -17.61 15.53 -14.45
C LYS A 244 -17.62 14.07 -13.97
N LYS A 245 -18.77 13.57 -13.48
CA LYS A 245 -18.90 12.19 -12.96
C LYS A 245 -18.75 11.13 -14.07
N ILE A 246 -19.25 11.43 -15.28
CA ILE A 246 -19.15 10.52 -16.43
C ILE A 246 -17.71 10.51 -16.95
N ALA A 247 -17.11 11.70 -17.15
CA ALA A 247 -15.73 11.84 -17.54
C ALA A 247 -14.79 11.05 -16.60
N HIS A 248 -14.97 11.20 -15.28
CA HIS A 248 -14.18 10.48 -14.30
C HIS A 248 -14.29 8.94 -14.46
N LYS A 249 -15.50 8.42 -14.66
CA LYS A 249 -15.70 6.98 -14.86
C LYS A 249 -15.03 6.47 -16.14
N LEU A 250 -15.13 7.23 -17.24
CA LEU A 250 -14.51 6.88 -18.52
C LEU A 250 -12.98 6.90 -18.43
N ILE A 251 -12.40 7.92 -17.79
CA ILE A 251 -10.96 8.02 -17.57
C ILE A 251 -10.49 6.86 -16.70
N ARG A 252 -11.17 6.60 -15.58
CA ARG A 252 -10.85 5.48 -14.68
C ARG A 252 -10.89 4.14 -15.42
N PHE A 253 -11.93 3.89 -16.17
CA PHE A 253 -12.06 2.66 -16.99
C PHE A 253 -10.91 2.52 -17.99
N LYS A 254 -10.63 3.59 -18.77
CA LYS A 254 -9.51 3.62 -19.72
C LYS A 254 -8.18 3.31 -19.03
N ASN A 255 -7.90 3.95 -17.90
CA ASN A 255 -6.63 3.77 -17.19
C ASN A 255 -6.49 2.36 -16.61
N ILE A 256 -7.55 1.79 -16.03
CA ILE A 256 -7.58 0.40 -15.59
C ILE A 256 -7.29 -0.55 -16.75
N PHE A 257 -7.96 -0.35 -17.88
CA PHE A 257 -7.80 -1.19 -19.06
C PHE A 257 -6.38 -1.14 -19.61
N VAL A 258 -5.81 0.06 -19.77
CA VAL A 258 -4.44 0.25 -20.26
C VAL A 258 -3.41 -0.37 -19.29
N GLN A 259 -3.59 -0.21 -17.96
CA GLN A 259 -2.70 -0.84 -16.97
C GLN A 259 -2.73 -2.36 -17.07
N ILE A 260 -3.91 -2.96 -17.21
CA ILE A 260 -4.06 -4.42 -17.36
C ILE A 260 -3.40 -4.89 -18.66
N LEU A 261 -3.65 -4.20 -19.77
CA LEU A 261 -3.02 -4.56 -21.06
C LEU A 261 -1.50 -4.47 -20.98
N PHE A 262 -0.97 -3.41 -20.40
CA PHE A 262 0.48 -3.26 -20.22
C PHE A 262 1.07 -4.38 -19.36
N PHE A 263 0.42 -4.69 -18.23
CA PHE A 263 0.86 -5.79 -17.37
C PHE A 263 0.83 -7.13 -18.09
N GLN A 264 -0.26 -7.44 -18.80
CA GLN A 264 -0.39 -8.69 -19.57
C GLN A 264 0.64 -8.78 -20.69
N ALA A 265 0.87 -7.69 -21.43
CA ALA A 265 1.92 -7.65 -22.45
C ALA A 265 3.32 -7.95 -21.86
N CYS A 266 3.61 -7.40 -20.69
CA CYS A 266 4.87 -7.70 -19.97
C CYS A 266 4.99 -9.18 -19.57
N LYS A 267 3.88 -9.84 -19.23
CA LYS A 267 3.90 -11.26 -18.84
C LYS A 267 3.89 -12.21 -20.04
N ILE A 268 3.22 -11.86 -21.13
CA ILE A 268 3.11 -12.70 -22.34
C ILE A 268 4.37 -12.57 -23.21
N TRP A 269 4.89 -11.34 -23.38
CA TRP A 269 6.04 -11.04 -24.24
C TRP A 269 7.19 -10.37 -23.46
N PRO A 270 7.74 -11.01 -22.40
CA PRO A 270 8.66 -10.35 -21.48
C PRO A 270 9.93 -9.82 -22.17
N ASN A 271 10.53 -10.60 -23.06
CA ASN A 271 11.76 -10.20 -23.78
C ASN A 271 11.54 -9.01 -24.73
N TYR A 272 10.40 -8.98 -25.42
CA TYR A 272 10.03 -7.87 -26.28
C TYR A 272 9.79 -6.60 -25.47
N MET A 273 8.99 -6.71 -24.42
CA MET A 273 8.68 -5.58 -23.53
C MET A 273 9.94 -5.06 -22.83
N LYS A 274 10.84 -5.93 -22.39
CA LYS A 274 12.14 -5.53 -21.85
C LYS A 274 12.92 -4.64 -22.85
N LYS A 275 13.08 -5.09 -24.10
CA LYS A 275 13.75 -4.31 -25.15
C LYS A 275 13.08 -2.96 -25.39
N LEU A 276 11.75 -2.95 -25.44
CA LEU A 276 10.95 -1.74 -25.64
C LEU A 276 11.14 -0.73 -24.49
N LEU A 277 11.10 -1.20 -23.24
CA LEU A 277 11.27 -0.37 -22.05
C LEU A 277 12.68 0.22 -21.96
N VAL A 278 13.72 -0.59 -22.22
CA VAL A 278 15.11 -0.11 -22.24
C VAL A 278 15.33 0.91 -23.37
N LYS A 279 14.77 0.67 -24.57
CA LYS A 279 14.81 1.64 -25.68
C LYS A 279 14.10 2.94 -25.33
N ALA A 280 12.95 2.86 -24.64
CA ALA A 280 12.21 4.04 -24.20
C ALA A 280 13.01 4.84 -23.16
N ALA A 281 13.69 4.18 -22.22
CA ALA A 281 14.59 4.81 -21.26
C ALA A 281 15.77 5.49 -21.98
N GLN A 282 16.45 4.80 -22.93
CA GLN A 282 17.54 5.37 -23.70
C GLN A 282 17.13 6.64 -24.44
N LYS A 283 15.94 6.64 -25.07
CA LYS A 283 15.41 7.83 -25.74
C LYS A 283 15.23 9.03 -24.80
N LYS A 284 14.92 8.80 -23.53
CA LYS A 284 14.77 9.86 -22.53
C LYS A 284 16.09 10.32 -21.95
N LEU A 285 17.08 9.44 -21.87
CA LEU A 285 18.42 9.71 -21.36
C LEU A 285 19.31 10.48 -22.35
N GLY A 286 19.01 10.41 -23.66
CA GLY A 286 19.90 11.00 -24.70
C GLY A 286 21.22 10.26 -24.78
N ASP A 287 22.35 10.96 -24.61
CA ASP A 287 23.70 10.41 -24.71
C ASP A 287 24.11 9.59 -23.48
N PHE A 288 23.43 9.73 -22.35
CA PHE A 288 23.72 8.90 -21.17
C PHE A 288 23.28 7.45 -21.45
N PRO A 289 24.13 6.43 -21.21
CA PRO A 289 23.83 5.06 -21.58
C PRO A 289 22.75 4.45 -20.66
N ALA A 290 21.73 3.85 -21.26
CA ALA A 290 20.75 3.09 -20.50
C ALA A 290 21.34 1.80 -19.89
N LYS A 291 22.32 1.19 -20.56
CA LYS A 291 23.09 0.04 -20.05
C LYS A 291 24.34 0.50 -19.31
N PRO A 292 24.64 -0.07 -18.13
CA PRO A 292 23.91 -1.10 -17.39
C PRO A 292 22.84 -0.52 -16.44
N HIS A 293 22.54 0.78 -16.48
CA HIS A 293 21.88 1.51 -15.41
C HIS A 293 20.34 1.35 -15.39
N PHE A 294 19.72 1.06 -16.54
CA PHE A 294 18.26 0.91 -16.70
C PHE A 294 17.87 -0.37 -17.45
N GLU A 295 18.75 -1.35 -17.48
CA GLU A 295 18.48 -2.68 -18.02
C GLU A 295 18.54 -3.74 -16.93
N PRO A 296 17.42 -4.04 -16.24
CA PRO A 296 17.36 -5.10 -15.24
C PRO A 296 17.64 -6.48 -15.84
N ASN A 297 18.20 -7.37 -15.03
CA ASN A 297 18.44 -8.78 -15.41
C ASN A 297 17.21 -9.68 -15.22
N TYR A 298 16.10 -9.14 -14.76
CA TYR A 298 14.80 -9.82 -14.55
C TYR A 298 13.73 -9.31 -15.53
N ASN A 299 12.60 -10.00 -15.63
CA ASN A 299 11.53 -9.60 -16.54
C ASN A 299 10.68 -8.45 -15.97
N PRO A 300 10.07 -7.62 -16.83
CA PRO A 300 9.15 -6.59 -16.36
C PRO A 300 8.04 -7.17 -15.46
N TRP A 301 7.78 -6.51 -14.32
CA TRP A 301 6.83 -6.95 -13.29
C TRP A 301 7.23 -8.19 -12.47
N ASP A 302 8.44 -8.71 -12.58
CA ASP A 302 8.97 -9.65 -11.58
C ASP A 302 9.34 -8.93 -10.28
N GLN A 303 9.72 -7.65 -10.40
CA GLN A 303 9.80 -6.70 -9.30
C GLN A 303 8.93 -5.49 -9.62
N ARG A 304 8.79 -4.58 -8.64
CA ARG A 304 7.95 -3.40 -8.81
C ARG A 304 8.46 -2.52 -9.95
N PHE A 305 7.55 -2.11 -10.82
CA PHE A 305 7.81 -1.14 -11.87
C PHE A 305 7.71 0.28 -11.29
N CYS A 306 8.71 1.13 -11.52
CA CYS A 306 8.74 2.50 -11.04
C CYS A 306 8.26 3.49 -12.10
N VAL A 307 7.67 4.59 -11.66
CA VAL A 307 7.17 5.65 -12.54
C VAL A 307 7.94 6.95 -12.30
N ALA A 308 8.41 7.55 -13.40
CA ALA A 308 8.98 8.87 -13.45
C ALA A 308 8.01 9.79 -14.24
N PRO A 309 7.15 10.58 -13.57
CA PRO A 309 6.22 11.49 -14.22
C PRO A 309 6.98 12.50 -15.09
N ASP A 310 6.53 12.67 -16.35
CA ASP A 310 7.20 13.49 -17.38
C ASP A 310 8.67 13.13 -17.61
N GLY A 311 9.15 11.97 -17.10
CA GLY A 311 10.52 11.51 -17.19
C GLY A 311 11.51 12.37 -16.41
N ASP A 312 11.11 12.87 -15.25
CA ASP A 312 11.89 13.79 -14.41
C ASP A 312 13.28 13.24 -14.05
N LEU A 313 13.39 11.98 -13.60
CA LEU A 313 14.66 11.32 -13.31
C LEU A 313 15.57 11.31 -14.55
N PHE A 314 15.06 10.88 -15.70
CA PHE A 314 15.82 10.85 -16.94
C PHE A 314 16.26 12.24 -17.38
N ARG A 315 15.41 13.24 -17.15
CA ARG A 315 15.72 14.65 -17.46
C ARG A 315 16.83 15.19 -16.56
N ALA A 316 16.82 14.87 -15.26
CA ALA A 316 17.87 15.27 -14.33
C ALA A 316 19.23 14.67 -14.74
N ILE A 317 19.25 13.38 -15.09
CA ILE A 317 20.45 12.67 -15.55
C ILE A 317 20.95 13.28 -16.89
N ARG A 318 20.08 13.43 -17.89
CA ARG A 318 20.45 13.99 -19.19
C ARG A 318 21.01 15.40 -19.10
N LYS A 319 20.56 16.20 -18.13
CA LYS A 319 21.07 17.54 -17.87
C LYS A 319 22.39 17.57 -17.07
N GLY A 320 22.93 16.43 -16.69
CA GLY A 320 24.12 16.32 -15.84
C GLY A 320 23.91 16.76 -14.39
N LYS A 321 22.64 16.90 -13.95
CA LYS A 321 22.30 17.31 -12.57
C LYS A 321 22.23 16.12 -11.62
N ALA A 322 22.12 14.91 -12.10
CA ALA A 322 22.12 13.69 -11.33
C ALA A 322 22.97 12.61 -12.04
N ASN A 323 23.64 11.80 -11.25
CA ASN A 323 24.44 10.66 -11.70
C ASN A 323 23.78 9.34 -11.29
N VAL A 324 24.05 8.27 -12.06
CA VAL A 324 23.65 6.90 -11.71
C VAL A 324 24.86 5.99 -11.78
N ILE A 325 25.09 5.25 -10.72
CA ILE A 325 26.15 4.24 -10.63
C ILE A 325 25.53 2.90 -10.30
N THR A 326 25.87 1.88 -11.11
CA THR A 326 25.42 0.49 -10.87
C THR A 326 26.64 -0.32 -10.42
N ASP A 327 26.76 -0.50 -9.10
CA ASP A 327 27.86 -1.22 -8.47
C ASP A 327 27.46 -1.71 -7.08
N LYS A 328 28.25 -2.62 -6.49
CA LYS A 328 28.10 -3.08 -5.12
C LYS A 328 28.90 -2.20 -4.18
N ILE A 329 28.35 -2.00 -2.98
CA ILE A 329 29.07 -1.38 -1.87
C ILE A 329 30.06 -2.41 -1.29
N ASP A 330 31.33 -2.04 -1.20
CA ASP A 330 32.36 -2.80 -0.49
C ASP A 330 32.35 -2.42 0.98
N SER A 331 32.56 -1.13 1.28
CA SER A 331 32.63 -0.61 2.64
C SER A 331 32.32 0.88 2.67
N PHE A 332 32.10 1.39 3.87
CA PHE A 332 32.03 2.82 4.16
C PHE A 332 33.37 3.29 4.72
N ASN A 333 33.72 4.53 4.43
CA ASN A 333 34.87 5.22 4.99
C ASN A 333 34.47 6.60 5.49
N LYS A 334 35.40 7.35 6.09
CA LYS A 334 35.13 8.67 6.67
C LYS A 334 34.42 9.64 5.70
N LYS A 335 34.74 9.59 4.40
CA LYS A 335 34.28 10.55 3.39
C LYS A 335 33.12 10.04 2.54
N GLY A 336 32.73 8.76 2.63
CA GLY A 336 31.68 8.21 1.80
C GLY A 336 31.74 6.70 1.63
N ILE A 337 31.57 6.22 0.39
CA ILE A 337 31.37 4.81 0.05
C ILE A 337 32.47 4.33 -0.89
N LYS A 338 33.13 3.24 -0.52
CA LYS A 338 34.01 2.47 -1.42
C LYS A 338 33.18 1.40 -2.13
N LEU A 339 33.28 1.36 -3.43
CA LEU A 339 32.58 0.40 -4.30
C LEU A 339 33.45 -0.84 -4.56
N ALA A 340 32.81 -1.95 -4.94
CA ALA A 340 33.48 -3.19 -5.29
C ALA A 340 34.42 -3.05 -6.51
N SER A 341 34.14 -2.11 -7.42
CA SER A 341 35.04 -1.72 -8.51
C SER A 341 36.30 -0.99 -8.07
N GLY A 342 36.45 -0.66 -6.78
CA GLY A 342 37.53 0.15 -6.23
C GLY A 342 37.30 1.65 -6.28
N LYS A 343 36.23 2.14 -6.92
CA LYS A 343 35.88 3.56 -6.97
C LYS A 343 35.41 4.04 -5.62
N ASN A 344 35.80 5.26 -5.23
CA ASN A 344 35.24 5.94 -4.06
C ASN A 344 34.19 6.95 -4.48
N LEU A 345 33.10 7.04 -3.70
CA LEU A 345 32.04 8.04 -3.82
C LEU A 345 32.05 8.89 -2.57
N ASP A 346 32.54 10.10 -2.67
CA ASP A 346 32.48 11.07 -1.59
C ASP A 346 31.03 11.54 -1.40
N ALA A 347 30.61 11.69 -0.16
CA ALA A 347 29.28 12.14 0.21
C ALA A 347 29.32 12.95 1.49
N ASP A 348 28.48 13.96 1.58
CA ASP A 348 28.19 14.68 2.82
C ASP A 348 26.93 14.10 3.48
N ILE A 349 26.02 13.57 2.65
CA ILE A 349 24.76 12.93 3.06
C ILE A 349 24.57 11.63 2.28
N ILE A 350 24.23 10.57 2.99
CA ILE A 350 23.85 9.28 2.42
C ILE A 350 22.40 8.99 2.75
N ILE A 351 21.58 8.76 1.74
CA ILE A 351 20.17 8.42 1.88
C ILE A 351 19.98 6.92 1.61
N SER A 352 19.66 6.16 2.65
CA SER A 352 19.45 4.71 2.58
C SER A 352 18.03 4.38 2.09
N ALA A 353 17.80 4.49 0.77
CA ALA A 353 16.54 4.11 0.13
C ALA A 353 16.48 2.59 -0.17
N THR A 354 16.92 1.78 0.79
CA THR A 354 17.19 0.34 0.65
C THR A 354 15.99 -0.56 0.95
N GLY A 355 14.84 0.05 1.21
CA GLY A 355 13.54 -0.61 1.36
C GLY A 355 12.93 -0.47 2.74
N LEU A 356 11.81 -1.16 2.92
CA LEU A 356 10.97 -1.08 4.11
C LEU A 356 10.93 -2.44 4.81
N LYS A 357 10.59 -2.43 6.09
CA LYS A 357 10.15 -3.61 6.81
C LYS A 357 8.64 -3.75 6.66
N LEU A 358 8.17 -4.99 6.56
CA LEU A 358 6.73 -5.27 6.44
C LEU A 358 6.20 -5.81 7.76
N LEU A 359 4.92 -5.52 8.02
CA LEU A 359 4.23 -5.88 9.25
C LEU A 359 2.77 -6.22 8.95
N ALA A 360 2.33 -7.41 9.33
CA ALA A 360 0.94 -7.81 9.20
C ALA A 360 0.08 -7.22 10.33
N PHE A 361 -1.17 -6.87 10.04
CA PHE A 361 -2.15 -6.35 11.02
C PHE A 361 -1.65 -5.17 11.87
N GLY A 362 -0.70 -4.37 11.35
CA GLY A 362 -0.11 -3.27 12.12
C GLY A 362 0.64 -3.72 13.38
N GLY A 363 1.03 -5.00 13.48
CA GLY A 363 1.67 -5.59 14.65
C GLY A 363 0.72 -5.99 15.78
N SER A 364 -0.59 -5.86 15.59
CA SER A 364 -1.58 -6.28 16.59
C SER A 364 -1.59 -7.80 16.75
N LYS A 365 -1.67 -8.29 17.99
CA LYS A 365 -1.82 -9.71 18.31
C LYS A 365 -3.27 -10.14 18.09
N ILE A 366 -3.48 -11.15 17.26
CA ILE A 366 -4.80 -11.70 16.97
C ILE A 366 -4.98 -13.01 17.72
N SER A 367 -6.15 -13.22 18.31
CA SER A 367 -6.53 -14.48 18.97
C SER A 367 -8.00 -14.82 18.72
N ILE A 368 -8.34 -16.09 18.89
CA ILE A 368 -9.72 -16.61 18.87
C ILE A 368 -9.88 -17.43 20.14
N ASP A 369 -10.84 -17.10 20.97
CA ASP A 369 -11.07 -17.72 22.29
C ASP A 369 -9.80 -17.78 23.15
N GLY A 370 -8.97 -16.72 23.08
CA GLY A 370 -7.69 -16.63 23.79
C GLY A 370 -6.54 -17.38 23.13
N VAL A 371 -6.79 -18.22 22.11
CA VAL A 371 -5.76 -18.94 21.38
C VAL A 371 -5.16 -18.05 20.27
N ALA A 372 -3.85 -17.90 20.23
CA ALA A 372 -3.17 -17.07 19.24
C ALA A 372 -3.48 -17.52 17.81
N TYR A 373 -3.89 -16.57 16.97
CA TYR A 373 -4.08 -16.76 15.54
C TYR A 373 -2.91 -16.16 14.77
N ASN A 374 -2.22 -17.02 14.00
CA ASN A 374 -1.08 -16.58 13.19
C ASN A 374 -1.53 -16.33 11.74
N PRO A 375 -1.54 -15.08 11.26
CA PRO A 375 -1.95 -14.77 9.89
C PRO A 375 -1.12 -15.48 8.81
N SER A 376 0.15 -15.84 9.10
CA SER A 376 1.02 -16.49 8.11
C SER A 376 0.60 -17.94 7.80
N ASP A 377 -0.21 -18.55 8.65
CA ASP A 377 -0.74 -19.91 8.42
C ASP A 377 -2.04 -19.89 7.62
N ALA A 378 -2.65 -18.71 7.51
CA ALA A 378 -3.92 -18.53 6.84
C ALA A 378 -3.81 -18.43 5.32
N ILE A 379 -4.89 -18.80 4.64
CA ILE A 379 -5.06 -18.65 3.20
C ILE A 379 -6.10 -17.55 2.96
N THR A 380 -5.80 -16.63 2.04
CA THR A 380 -6.74 -15.55 1.71
C THR A 380 -7.93 -16.06 0.92
N TYR A 381 -9.12 -15.67 1.36
CA TYR A 381 -10.38 -15.90 0.67
C TYR A 381 -10.78 -14.65 -0.12
N LYS A 382 -10.87 -14.77 -1.45
CA LYS A 382 -11.17 -13.67 -2.40
C LYS A 382 -10.26 -12.43 -2.23
N GLY A 383 -9.13 -12.58 -1.51
CA GLY A 383 -8.18 -11.50 -1.21
C GLY A 383 -8.69 -10.46 -0.22
N LEU A 384 -9.70 -10.78 0.59
CA LEU A 384 -10.32 -9.84 1.53
C LEU A 384 -10.69 -10.45 2.91
N MET A 385 -10.57 -11.75 3.08
CA MET A 385 -10.74 -12.46 4.36
C MET A 385 -9.64 -13.50 4.51
N LEU A 386 -9.46 -14.02 5.72
CA LEU A 386 -8.49 -15.08 6.02
C LEU A 386 -9.21 -16.33 6.50
N SER A 387 -8.72 -17.49 6.06
CA SER A 387 -9.26 -18.78 6.48
C SER A 387 -9.21 -18.93 8.00
N GLY A 388 -10.32 -19.35 8.61
CA GLY A 388 -10.42 -19.56 10.05
C GLY A 388 -10.49 -18.27 10.89
N LEU A 389 -10.49 -17.07 10.29
CA LEU A 389 -10.62 -15.81 11.02
C LEU A 389 -12.07 -15.29 10.92
N PRO A 390 -12.82 -15.29 12.04
CA PRO A 390 -14.21 -14.91 12.02
C PRO A 390 -14.41 -13.39 11.92
N ASN A 391 -15.51 -12.97 11.29
CA ASN A 391 -16.02 -11.59 11.29
C ASN A 391 -14.94 -10.51 10.99
N CYS A 392 -13.90 -10.86 10.21
CA CYS A 392 -12.80 -9.97 9.90
C CYS A 392 -12.70 -9.73 8.39
N ILE A 393 -12.64 -8.46 7.97
CA ILE A 393 -12.31 -8.04 6.60
C ILE A 393 -10.88 -7.49 6.60
N PHE A 394 -10.05 -8.06 5.74
CA PHE A 394 -8.65 -7.68 5.57
C PHE A 394 -8.48 -6.89 4.27
N PHE A 395 -7.92 -5.69 4.37
CA PHE A 395 -7.72 -4.81 3.23
C PHE A 395 -6.30 -4.93 2.67
N ALA A 396 -6.20 -5.51 1.48
CA ALA A 396 -4.96 -5.58 0.71
C ALA A 396 -5.22 -5.09 -0.72
N GLY A 397 -4.29 -4.30 -1.26
CA GLY A 397 -4.36 -3.80 -2.64
C GLY A 397 -3.72 -4.73 -3.65
N TYR A 398 -3.68 -4.28 -4.91
CA TYR A 398 -2.95 -4.95 -5.98
C TYR A 398 -1.45 -4.69 -5.87
N THR A 399 -0.65 -5.64 -6.34
CA THR A 399 0.80 -5.46 -6.52
C THR A 399 1.16 -4.85 -7.87
N ASN A 400 0.26 -4.94 -8.85
CA ASN A 400 0.44 -4.53 -10.25
C ASN A 400 -0.49 -3.39 -10.69
N ALA A 401 -1.30 -2.85 -9.79
CA ALA A 401 -2.23 -1.77 -10.06
C ALA A 401 -2.45 -0.91 -8.80
N SER A 402 -3.26 0.13 -8.93
CA SER A 402 -3.58 1.03 -7.81
C SER A 402 -4.25 0.29 -6.65
N TRP A 403 -3.77 0.59 -5.43
CA TRP A 403 -4.24 -0.01 -4.19
C TRP A 403 -5.75 0.12 -3.98
N THR A 404 -6.28 1.30 -4.26
CA THR A 404 -7.68 1.67 -4.02
C THR A 404 -8.66 0.86 -4.87
N LEU A 405 -8.24 0.41 -6.05
CA LEU A 405 -9.09 -0.43 -6.90
C LEU A 405 -9.58 -1.69 -6.16
N LYS A 406 -8.69 -2.36 -5.42
CA LYS A 406 -9.08 -3.53 -4.62
C LYS A 406 -9.78 -3.13 -3.34
N SER A 407 -9.33 -2.06 -2.67
CA SER A 407 -9.93 -1.56 -1.44
C SER A 407 -11.40 -1.15 -1.63
N ASP A 408 -11.73 -0.46 -2.74
CA ASP A 408 -13.12 -0.15 -3.10
C ASP A 408 -13.97 -1.41 -3.28
N LEU A 409 -13.47 -2.40 -4.03
CA LEU A 409 -14.17 -3.67 -4.24
C LEU A 409 -14.36 -4.46 -2.94
N THR A 410 -13.37 -4.43 -2.05
CA THR A 410 -13.44 -5.04 -0.72
C THR A 410 -14.56 -4.39 0.12
N SER A 411 -14.62 -3.06 0.14
CA SER A 411 -15.66 -2.31 0.85
C SER A 411 -17.05 -2.57 0.27
N GLU A 412 -17.16 -2.68 -1.06
CA GLU A 412 -18.43 -3.03 -1.72
C GLU A 412 -18.89 -4.45 -1.40
N TYR A 413 -17.95 -5.40 -1.37
CA TYR A 413 -18.27 -6.78 -0.96
C TYR A 413 -18.71 -6.84 0.50
N ALA A 414 -18.01 -6.16 1.42
CA ALA A 414 -18.38 -6.07 2.82
C ALA A 414 -19.79 -5.50 3.00
N SER A 415 -20.12 -4.41 2.28
CA SER A 415 -21.46 -3.81 2.32
C SER A 415 -22.55 -4.76 1.84
N ARG A 416 -22.29 -5.54 0.78
CA ARG A 416 -23.22 -6.56 0.28
C ARG A 416 -23.36 -7.72 1.26
N LEU A 417 -22.25 -8.13 1.91
CA LEU A 417 -22.25 -9.17 2.92
C LEU A 417 -23.11 -8.76 4.13
N PHE A 418 -22.94 -7.55 4.64
CA PHE A 418 -23.75 -7.06 5.77
C PHE A 418 -25.25 -7.04 5.44
N LYS A 419 -25.63 -6.53 4.26
CA LYS A 419 -27.04 -6.57 3.83
C LYS A 419 -27.60 -8.01 3.74
N LEU A 420 -26.79 -8.98 3.34
CA LEU A 420 -27.18 -10.38 3.33
C LEU A 420 -27.33 -10.91 4.76
N MET A 421 -26.38 -10.57 5.64
CA MET A 421 -26.41 -10.99 7.06
C MET A 421 -27.62 -10.42 7.77
N ASP A 422 -27.89 -9.14 7.65
CA ASP A 422 -29.07 -8.48 8.25
C ASP A 422 -30.37 -9.11 7.74
N LYS A 423 -30.50 -9.32 6.43
CA LYS A 423 -31.69 -9.96 5.82
C LYS A 423 -31.93 -11.39 6.33
N LYS A 424 -30.88 -12.10 6.73
CA LYS A 424 -30.93 -13.51 7.13
C LYS A 424 -30.72 -13.73 8.62
N ASN A 425 -30.60 -12.66 9.41
CA ASN A 425 -30.26 -12.67 10.82
C ASN A 425 -28.99 -13.45 11.14
N TYR A 426 -27.97 -13.34 10.24
CA TYR A 426 -26.65 -13.92 10.48
C TYR A 426 -25.80 -12.96 11.30
N SER A 427 -25.14 -13.47 12.31
CA SER A 427 -24.22 -12.72 13.18
C SER A 427 -22.75 -13.09 12.98
N PHE A 428 -22.49 -14.12 12.15
CA PHE A 428 -21.17 -14.73 12.01
C PHE A 428 -20.87 -15.06 10.56
N PHE A 429 -19.64 -14.76 10.14
CA PHE A 429 -19.05 -15.29 8.90
C PHE A 429 -17.62 -15.74 9.12
N MET A 430 -17.19 -16.81 8.45
CA MET A 430 -15.82 -17.29 8.51
C MET A 430 -15.48 -18.09 7.24
N PRO A 431 -14.39 -17.74 6.52
CA PRO A 431 -13.91 -18.60 5.44
C PRO A 431 -13.32 -19.90 5.98
N LYS A 432 -13.70 -21.04 5.38
CA LYS A 432 -13.20 -22.36 5.75
C LYS A 432 -12.64 -23.08 4.52
N VAL A 433 -11.40 -23.55 4.64
CA VAL A 433 -10.77 -24.38 3.61
C VAL A 433 -11.30 -25.80 3.74
N GLU A 434 -12.05 -26.26 2.74
CA GLU A 434 -12.55 -27.65 2.70
C GLU A 434 -11.55 -28.61 2.04
N ASN A 435 -10.82 -28.13 1.02
CA ASN A 435 -9.94 -28.98 0.23
C ASN A 435 -8.47 -28.76 0.63
N GLN A 436 -7.89 -29.72 1.33
CA GLN A 436 -6.49 -29.70 1.76
C GLN A 436 -5.48 -29.95 0.61
N ASN A 437 -5.92 -30.46 -0.55
CA ASN A 437 -5.07 -30.77 -1.71
C ASN A 437 -4.89 -29.57 -2.65
N MET A 438 -4.73 -28.37 -2.10
CA MET A 438 -4.51 -27.15 -2.85
C MET A 438 -3.06 -26.68 -2.67
N SER A 439 -2.35 -26.45 -3.79
CA SER A 439 -1.01 -25.86 -3.71
C SER A 439 -1.09 -24.41 -3.18
N ILE A 440 -0.14 -24.07 -2.32
CA ILE A 440 -0.11 -22.80 -1.59
C ILE A 440 1.11 -22.00 -2.05
N SER A 441 0.96 -20.69 -2.17
CA SER A 441 2.04 -19.75 -2.51
C SER A 441 1.96 -18.48 -1.66
N PRO A 442 3.04 -17.67 -1.58
CA PRO A 442 3.00 -16.40 -0.88
C PRO A 442 1.91 -15.47 -1.42
N LEU A 443 1.30 -14.66 -0.54
CA LEU A 443 0.30 -13.66 -0.90
C LEU A 443 0.87 -12.61 -1.88
N LEU A 444 2.08 -12.10 -1.56
CA LEU A 444 2.78 -11.11 -2.35
C LEU A 444 3.76 -11.84 -3.27
N ASN A 445 3.38 -12.01 -4.52
CA ASN A 445 4.19 -12.72 -5.53
C ASN A 445 5.04 -11.72 -6.34
N LEU A 446 6.02 -11.09 -5.67
CA LEU A 446 7.03 -10.22 -6.27
C LEU A 446 8.42 -10.62 -5.75
N ASN A 447 9.41 -10.63 -6.65
CA ASN A 447 10.79 -11.00 -6.33
C ASN A 447 11.60 -9.83 -5.72
N SER A 448 10.94 -8.89 -5.06
CA SER A 448 11.62 -7.78 -4.39
C SER A 448 12.18 -8.20 -3.03
N GLY A 449 13.40 -7.77 -2.70
CA GLY A 449 14.09 -8.20 -1.48
C GLY A 449 13.33 -7.93 -0.18
N TYR A 450 12.59 -6.81 -0.09
CA TYR A 450 11.79 -6.49 1.10
C TYR A 450 10.59 -7.45 1.27
N ILE A 451 10.03 -7.98 0.17
CA ILE A 451 8.96 -8.97 0.22
C ILE A 451 9.53 -10.33 0.66
N HIS A 452 10.65 -10.76 0.09
CA HIS A 452 11.27 -12.03 0.49
C HIS A 452 11.61 -12.08 1.98
N ARG A 453 12.16 -10.99 2.53
CA ARG A 453 12.50 -10.92 3.96
C ARG A 453 11.30 -11.05 4.89
N SER A 454 10.10 -10.67 4.44
CA SER A 454 8.91 -10.57 5.28
C SER A 454 7.76 -11.48 4.84
N SER A 455 7.93 -12.29 3.79
CA SER A 455 6.87 -13.15 3.24
C SER A 455 6.32 -14.15 4.25
N HIS A 456 7.16 -14.56 5.21
CA HIS A 456 6.80 -15.47 6.29
C HIS A 456 5.84 -14.86 7.34
N LEU A 457 5.64 -13.54 7.33
CA LEU A 457 4.72 -12.82 8.23
C LEU A 457 3.31 -12.67 7.64
N PHE A 458 3.14 -12.97 6.36
CA PHE A 458 1.91 -12.68 5.63
C PHE A 458 1.12 -13.94 5.30
N PRO A 459 -0.20 -13.80 5.15
CA PRO A 459 -1.04 -14.90 4.69
C PRO A 459 -0.58 -15.44 3.34
N LYS A 460 -1.05 -16.62 3.02
CA LYS A 460 -0.79 -17.33 1.76
C LYS A 460 -1.98 -17.19 0.82
N GLN A 461 -1.79 -17.56 -0.43
CA GLN A 461 -2.85 -17.75 -1.40
C GLN A 461 -2.86 -19.19 -1.92
N GLY A 462 -4.04 -19.66 -2.30
CA GLY A 462 -4.17 -20.99 -2.92
C GLY A 462 -4.06 -20.93 -4.44
N SER A 463 -4.08 -22.10 -5.08
CA SER A 463 -3.98 -22.23 -6.54
C SER A 463 -5.32 -22.10 -7.28
N LYS A 464 -6.45 -22.18 -6.57
CA LYS A 464 -7.81 -22.21 -7.16
C LYS A 464 -8.74 -21.18 -6.46
N LEU A 465 -9.80 -20.75 -7.15
CA LEU A 465 -10.89 -19.97 -6.55
C LEU A 465 -11.54 -20.74 -5.40
N PRO A 466 -11.95 -20.03 -4.35
CA PRO A 466 -11.89 -18.57 -4.09
C PRO A 466 -10.58 -18.12 -3.43
N TRP A 467 -9.58 -18.98 -3.34
CA TRP A 467 -8.34 -18.80 -2.60
C TRP A 467 -7.19 -18.18 -3.41
N LYS A 468 -7.31 -18.15 -4.76
CA LYS A 468 -6.30 -17.58 -5.68
C LYS A 468 -6.54 -16.10 -5.94
N LEU A 469 -5.46 -15.31 -5.92
CA LEU A 469 -5.46 -13.90 -6.33
C LEU A 469 -5.02 -13.77 -7.78
N TYR A 470 -5.90 -13.29 -8.64
CA TYR A 470 -5.61 -13.14 -10.09
C TYR A 470 -4.93 -11.83 -10.44
N GLN A 471 -4.83 -10.88 -9.49
CA GLN A 471 -4.24 -9.55 -9.71
C GLN A 471 -4.85 -8.86 -10.95
N ASN A 472 -6.16 -9.02 -11.15
CA ASN A 472 -6.90 -8.50 -12.29
C ASN A 472 -8.21 -7.86 -11.82
N TYR A 473 -8.33 -6.54 -12.04
CA TYR A 473 -9.48 -5.76 -11.59
C TYR A 473 -10.82 -6.24 -12.16
N PHE A 474 -10.91 -6.56 -13.46
CA PHE A 474 -12.18 -6.97 -14.06
C PHE A 474 -12.66 -8.32 -13.54
N PHE A 475 -11.72 -9.22 -13.30
CA PHE A 475 -12.02 -10.50 -12.68
C PHE A 475 -12.51 -10.32 -11.24
N ASP A 476 -11.80 -9.50 -10.45
CA ASP A 476 -12.19 -9.20 -9.07
C ASP A 476 -13.50 -8.41 -9.02
N TYR A 477 -13.76 -7.51 -9.96
CA TYR A 477 -15.02 -6.79 -10.08
C TYR A 477 -16.19 -7.75 -10.23
N THR A 478 -16.07 -8.73 -11.13
CA THR A 478 -17.10 -9.77 -11.33
C THR A 478 -17.26 -10.60 -10.06
N MET A 479 -16.17 -11.08 -9.48
CA MET A 479 -16.16 -11.93 -8.29
C MET A 479 -16.73 -11.25 -7.06
N LEU A 480 -16.36 -9.99 -6.81
CA LEU A 480 -16.68 -9.29 -5.56
C LEU A 480 -17.97 -8.45 -5.64
N ARG A 481 -18.32 -7.97 -6.84
CA ARG A 481 -19.46 -7.07 -7.01
C ARG A 481 -20.68 -7.72 -7.64
N ILE A 482 -20.49 -8.68 -8.55
CA ILE A 482 -21.59 -9.29 -9.31
C ILE A 482 -21.97 -10.66 -8.74
N ASN A 483 -20.99 -11.55 -8.54
CA ASN A 483 -21.25 -12.92 -8.12
C ASN A 483 -21.95 -13.01 -6.77
N LYS A 484 -22.62 -14.14 -6.52
CA LYS A 484 -23.25 -14.44 -5.24
C LYS A 484 -22.21 -14.42 -4.10
N ILE A 485 -22.62 -13.91 -2.94
CA ILE A 485 -21.74 -13.89 -1.73
C ILE A 485 -21.60 -15.30 -1.17
N ARG A 486 -22.71 -16.03 -1.07
CA ARG A 486 -22.72 -17.42 -0.56
C ARG A 486 -21.98 -18.35 -1.49
N ASP A 487 -20.98 -19.02 -0.94
CA ASP A 487 -20.37 -20.21 -1.54
C ASP A 487 -20.02 -21.20 -0.40
N LYS A 488 -19.66 -22.43 -0.78
CA LYS A 488 -19.39 -23.51 0.17
C LYS A 488 -18.21 -23.24 1.11
N ASN A 489 -17.31 -22.34 0.75
CA ASN A 489 -16.13 -22.01 1.54
C ASN A 489 -16.37 -20.83 2.52
N LEU A 490 -17.58 -20.27 2.55
CA LEU A 490 -17.94 -19.19 3.47
C LEU A 490 -19.06 -19.66 4.40
N ILE A 491 -18.70 -19.90 5.64
CA ILE A 491 -19.67 -20.20 6.71
C ILE A 491 -20.41 -18.91 7.02
N LEU A 492 -21.74 -18.98 7.09
CA LEU A 492 -22.64 -17.90 7.49
C LEU A 492 -23.64 -18.47 8.48
N ASN A 493 -23.73 -17.86 9.69
CA ASN A 493 -24.59 -18.32 10.77
C ASN A 493 -25.16 -17.14 11.58
#